data_5293994966967ae66417fd644378ca5a
#
_entry.id   5293994966967ae66417fd644378ca5a
#
_cell.length_a   1.000
_cell.length_b   1.000
_cell.length_c   1.000
_cell.angle_alpha   90.00
_cell.angle_beta   90.00
_cell.angle_gamma   90.00
#
_symmetry.space_group_name_H-M   'P 1'
#
loop_
_entity.id
_entity.type
_entity.pdbx_description
1 polymer ?
#
loop_
_entity_poly.entity_id
_entity_poly.type
_entity_poly.pdbx_seq_one_letter_code
_entity_poly.pdbx_strand_id
1 'polypeptide(L)'
;MFRIAGALLFGFTCLAADFPPPVEHTFTIHDFKFHDGETLPELNLHYYTIGQARANNAVLIMHGTGGTGSAFTSAQFGGELFGEGQPLDAAKYFIIMPDAIGHGKSSKPSDGLRARFPKYCYHDMVAADYRMITEGLGVHHLRLVMGTSMGAMHTWVWGEAYPDFMDALMPLASAPVEIAGRNRLLRDMIMHSITSDPDYKDGNYDHPVHGLEAAQDGLTMMTSSPLQMQKQNPTREKADTAFAKLMQGAVEKDANDMLYQFASSTDYNPEPDLAKIKARLIAVNSADDEVNPPELGILERTITHVKNGRYVLIPISDQTRGHGTHSVAKLWKQYVVELMATP
;
A
#
# COMPACT_ATOMS: atom_id res chain seq x y z
N MET A 1 51.88 36.17 6.62
CA MET A 1 51.22 35.48 5.51
C MET A 1 50.07 34.62 6.08
N PHE A 2 48.85 35.16 6.13
CA PHE A 2 47.69 34.42 6.60
C PHE A 2 46.97 33.86 5.36
N ARG A 3 46.84 32.51 5.31
CA ARG A 3 46.01 31.83 4.30
C ARG A 3 44.62 31.67 4.87
N ILE A 4 43.65 32.33 4.26
CA ILE A 4 42.23 32.13 4.52
C ILE A 4 41.80 30.88 3.74
N ALA A 5 41.40 29.82 4.44
CA ALA A 5 40.75 28.66 3.82
C ALA A 5 39.25 28.96 3.66
N GLY A 6 38.83 29.13 2.43
CA GLY A 6 37.43 29.28 2.11
C GLY A 6 36.70 27.93 2.20
N ALA A 7 35.78 27.81 3.13
CA ALA A 7 34.86 26.69 3.20
C ALA A 7 33.79 26.82 2.11
N LEU A 8 33.80 25.95 1.10
CA LEU A 8 32.72 25.79 0.15
C LEU A 8 31.52 25.08 0.85
N LEU A 9 30.50 25.84 1.20
CA LEU A 9 29.20 25.29 1.56
C LEU A 9 28.54 24.71 0.30
N PHE A 10 28.56 23.39 0.17
CA PHE A 10 27.67 22.70 -0.76
C PHE A 10 26.24 22.77 -0.20
N GLY A 11 25.46 23.73 -0.69
CA GLY A 11 24.03 23.75 -0.47
C GLY A 11 23.40 22.54 -1.18
N PHE A 12 22.89 21.58 -0.40
CA PHE A 12 21.94 20.59 -0.92
C PHE A 12 20.66 21.36 -1.28
N THR A 13 20.48 21.65 -2.54
CA THR A 13 19.16 22.03 -3.07
C THR A 13 18.29 20.79 -2.95
N CYS A 14 17.43 20.76 -1.93
CA CYS A 14 16.29 19.87 -1.91
C CYS A 14 15.43 20.30 -3.12
N LEU A 15 15.47 19.51 -4.20
CA LEU A 15 14.54 19.71 -5.32
C LEU A 15 13.14 19.53 -4.71
N ALA A 16 12.39 20.63 -4.63
CA ALA A 16 10.98 20.59 -4.30
C ALA A 16 10.29 19.66 -5.32
N ALA A 17 9.36 18.84 -4.86
CA ALA A 17 8.57 18.01 -5.76
C ALA A 17 7.85 18.93 -6.75
N ASP A 18 7.83 18.58 -8.04
CA ASP A 18 7.22 19.37 -9.11
C ASP A 18 5.67 19.37 -9.07
N PHE A 19 5.07 19.08 -7.91
CA PHE A 19 3.62 19.07 -7.67
C PHE A 19 3.30 19.73 -6.32
N PRO A 20 2.04 20.22 -6.11
CA PRO A 20 1.63 20.85 -4.85
C PRO A 20 1.82 19.93 -3.64
N PRO A 21 2.19 20.45 -2.47
CA PRO A 21 2.26 19.65 -1.25
C PRO A 21 0.90 19.03 -0.92
N PRO A 22 0.86 17.82 -0.35
CA PRO A 22 -0.38 17.21 0.08
C PRO A 22 -1.02 18.00 1.23
N VAL A 23 -2.35 18.00 1.27
CA VAL A 23 -3.14 18.50 2.40
C VAL A 23 -3.62 17.32 3.21
N GLU A 24 -3.41 17.38 4.52
CA GLU A 24 -3.85 16.34 5.46
C GLU A 24 -5.28 16.61 5.95
N HIS A 25 -6.05 15.54 6.10
CA HIS A 25 -7.42 15.58 6.57
C HIS A 25 -7.71 14.39 7.49
N THR A 26 -8.76 14.52 8.28
CA THR A 26 -9.35 13.40 9.04
C THR A 26 -10.85 13.42 8.85
N PHE A 27 -11.43 12.25 8.59
CA PHE A 27 -12.86 12.02 8.54
C PHE A 27 -13.24 11.03 9.63
N THR A 28 -14.21 11.39 10.50
CA THR A 28 -14.69 10.53 11.57
C THR A 28 -15.99 9.86 11.14
N ILE A 29 -15.98 8.53 11.15
CA ILE A 29 -17.19 7.72 10.96
C ILE A 29 -17.72 7.36 12.35
N HIS A 30 -18.93 7.81 12.69
CA HIS A 30 -19.58 7.42 13.92
C HIS A 30 -20.25 6.05 13.78
N ASP A 31 -20.21 5.27 14.88
CA ASP A 31 -20.82 3.95 15.01
C ASP A 31 -20.49 3.02 13.83
N PHE A 32 -19.19 2.96 13.45
CA PHE A 32 -18.75 2.08 12.38
C PHE A 32 -18.89 0.62 12.80
N LYS A 33 -19.72 -0.11 12.07
CA LYS A 33 -19.95 -1.53 12.30
C LYS A 33 -19.05 -2.37 11.40
N PHE A 34 -18.20 -3.18 12.02
CA PHE A 34 -17.33 -4.12 11.35
C PHE A 34 -18.09 -5.39 10.91
N HIS A 35 -17.47 -6.16 10.01
CA HIS A 35 -18.05 -7.40 9.45
C HIS A 35 -18.40 -8.45 10.51
N ASP A 36 -17.66 -8.51 11.61
CA ASP A 36 -17.90 -9.43 12.74
C ASP A 36 -19.03 -8.98 13.67
N GLY A 37 -19.58 -7.78 13.44
CA GLY A 37 -20.68 -7.19 14.21
C GLY A 37 -20.22 -6.28 15.32
N GLU A 38 -18.92 -6.19 15.64
CA GLU A 38 -18.40 -5.22 16.57
C GLU A 38 -18.62 -3.79 16.05
N THR A 39 -18.71 -2.82 16.95
CA THR A 39 -18.90 -1.41 16.59
C THR A 39 -17.88 -0.54 17.29
N LEU A 40 -17.24 0.34 16.53
CA LEU A 40 -16.38 1.38 17.08
C LEU A 40 -17.17 2.70 17.07
N PRO A 41 -17.36 3.35 18.23
CA PRO A 41 -18.15 4.61 18.31
C PRO A 41 -17.60 5.72 17.41
N GLU A 42 -16.27 5.81 17.29
CA GLU A 42 -15.58 6.75 16.41
C GLU A 42 -14.42 6.05 15.69
N LEU A 43 -14.55 5.91 14.38
CA LEU A 43 -13.48 5.47 13.50
C LEU A 43 -12.92 6.67 12.75
N ASN A 44 -11.72 7.08 13.08
CA ASN A 44 -11.02 8.17 12.40
C ASN A 44 -10.24 7.63 11.22
N LEU A 45 -10.52 8.16 10.02
CA LEU A 45 -9.75 7.91 8.80
C LEU A 45 -8.95 9.15 8.47
N HIS A 46 -7.63 9.01 8.51
CA HIS A 46 -6.71 10.04 8.06
C HIS A 46 -6.42 9.85 6.57
N TYR A 47 -6.31 10.94 5.83
CA TYR A 47 -6.00 10.89 4.40
C TYR A 47 -5.32 12.17 3.92
N TYR A 48 -4.65 12.05 2.81
CA TYR A 48 -4.01 13.16 2.09
C TYR A 48 -4.76 13.45 0.81
N THR A 49 -4.79 14.73 0.40
CA THR A 49 -5.29 15.12 -0.91
C THR A 49 -4.29 16.01 -1.64
N ILE A 50 -4.25 15.90 -2.96
CA ILE A 50 -3.51 16.80 -3.86
C ILE A 50 -4.45 17.22 -5.00
N GLY A 51 -4.39 18.49 -5.40
CA GLY A 51 -5.28 19.04 -6.44
C GLY A 51 -6.64 19.49 -5.90
N GLN A 52 -7.58 19.72 -6.78
CA GLN A 52 -8.92 20.22 -6.45
C GLN A 52 -10.01 19.30 -6.98
N ALA A 53 -11.01 19.00 -6.14
CA ALA A 53 -12.17 18.22 -6.53
C ALA A 53 -12.99 18.97 -7.60
N ARG A 54 -13.29 18.27 -8.69
CA ARG A 54 -14.17 18.68 -9.79
C ARG A 54 -14.99 17.48 -10.23
N ALA A 55 -16.00 17.69 -11.05
CA ALA A 55 -16.77 16.58 -11.58
C ALA A 55 -15.87 15.58 -12.30
N ASN A 56 -15.95 14.31 -11.89
CA ASN A 56 -15.30 13.15 -12.51
C ASN A 56 -13.75 13.23 -12.63
N ASN A 57 -13.06 13.88 -11.68
CA ASN A 57 -11.61 13.97 -11.71
C ASN A 57 -10.91 13.30 -10.52
N ALA A 58 -11.63 12.64 -9.63
CA ALA A 58 -11.07 12.05 -8.43
C ALA A 58 -10.35 10.74 -8.73
N VAL A 59 -9.17 10.57 -8.10
CA VAL A 59 -8.31 9.39 -8.19
C VAL A 59 -8.01 8.90 -6.77
N LEU A 60 -8.27 7.63 -6.50
CA LEU A 60 -7.96 6.98 -5.23
C LEU A 60 -6.68 6.15 -5.36
N ILE A 61 -5.73 6.34 -4.44
CA ILE A 61 -4.46 5.58 -4.39
C ILE A 61 -4.28 5.00 -2.99
N MET A 62 -4.23 3.66 -2.89
CA MET A 62 -4.19 2.92 -1.61
C MET A 62 -2.83 2.24 -1.40
N HIS A 63 -2.28 2.37 -0.19
CA HIS A 63 -0.94 1.89 0.17
C HIS A 63 -0.90 0.39 0.53
N GLY A 64 0.31 -0.18 0.56
CA GLY A 64 0.57 -1.55 1.01
C GLY A 64 0.61 -1.70 2.53
N THR A 65 0.61 -2.95 3.03
CA THR A 65 0.69 -3.29 4.46
C THR A 65 1.84 -2.56 5.15
N GLY A 66 1.56 -1.94 6.28
CA GLY A 66 2.53 -1.16 7.06
C GLY A 66 2.90 0.20 6.44
N GLY A 67 2.29 0.58 5.32
CA GLY A 67 2.49 1.87 4.65
C GLY A 67 1.55 2.96 5.14
N THR A 68 1.59 4.09 4.45
CA THR A 68 0.72 5.26 4.66
C THR A 68 0.45 5.95 3.32
N GLY A 69 -0.60 6.77 3.25
CA GLY A 69 -0.90 7.59 2.06
C GLY A 69 0.24 8.54 1.68
N SER A 70 1.01 9.02 2.66
CA SER A 70 2.16 9.91 2.39
C SER A 70 3.29 9.26 1.60
N ALA A 71 3.41 7.93 1.58
CA ALA A 71 4.44 7.23 0.81
C ALA A 71 4.36 7.52 -0.69
N PHE A 72 3.16 7.86 -1.18
CA PHE A 72 2.94 8.19 -2.59
C PHE A 72 3.47 9.57 -3.01
N THR A 73 3.88 10.41 -2.06
CA THR A 73 4.51 11.71 -2.36
C THR A 73 6.01 11.61 -2.67
N SER A 74 6.57 10.41 -2.62
CA SER A 74 7.98 10.17 -2.93
C SER A 74 8.34 10.53 -4.38
N ALA A 75 9.60 10.91 -4.62
CA ALA A 75 10.10 11.22 -5.97
C ALA A 75 9.92 10.06 -6.97
N GLN A 76 9.96 8.80 -6.49
CA GLN A 76 9.83 7.61 -7.33
C GLN A 76 8.37 7.28 -7.69
N PHE A 77 7.40 7.83 -6.95
CA PHE A 77 5.98 7.63 -7.19
C PHE A 77 5.31 8.94 -7.62
N GLY A 78 5.03 9.86 -6.69
CA GLY A 78 4.38 11.13 -6.98
C GLY A 78 5.20 12.03 -7.92
N GLY A 79 6.53 12.03 -7.79
CA GLY A 79 7.42 12.74 -8.70
C GLY A 79 7.35 12.27 -10.16
N GLU A 80 6.85 11.05 -10.41
CA GLU A 80 6.66 10.48 -11.74
C GLU A 80 5.20 10.56 -12.23
N LEU A 81 4.24 10.95 -11.37
CA LEU A 81 2.81 10.88 -11.67
C LEU A 81 2.07 12.21 -11.53
N PHE A 82 2.44 13.08 -10.57
CA PHE A 82 1.59 14.17 -10.12
C PHE A 82 1.98 15.55 -10.67
N GLY A 83 3.16 15.69 -11.26
CA GLY A 83 3.66 16.94 -11.84
C GLY A 83 2.91 17.35 -13.08
N GLU A 84 3.18 18.58 -13.55
CA GLU A 84 2.57 19.14 -14.76
C GLU A 84 2.83 18.24 -15.98
N GLY A 85 1.77 17.91 -16.70
CA GLY A 85 1.82 17.05 -17.89
C GLY A 85 2.03 15.56 -17.62
N GLN A 86 2.17 15.15 -16.35
CA GLN A 86 2.29 13.74 -15.97
C GLN A 86 0.91 13.04 -15.92
N PRO A 87 0.86 11.70 -15.86
CA PRO A 87 -0.39 10.94 -15.99
C PRO A 87 -1.51 11.32 -15.03
N LEU A 88 -1.16 11.70 -13.81
CA LEU A 88 -2.09 12.12 -12.76
C LEU A 88 -1.79 13.58 -12.33
N ASP A 89 -1.55 14.45 -13.30
CA ASP A 89 -1.27 15.86 -13.13
C ASP A 89 -2.21 16.51 -12.10
N ALA A 90 -1.67 17.01 -10.99
CA ALA A 90 -2.40 17.58 -9.86
C ALA A 90 -3.21 18.84 -10.22
N ALA A 91 -2.92 19.50 -11.35
CA ALA A 91 -3.74 20.59 -11.88
C ALA A 91 -5.06 20.09 -12.51
N LYS A 92 -5.12 18.81 -12.89
CA LYS A 92 -6.26 18.18 -13.57
C LYS A 92 -7.03 17.23 -12.66
N TYR A 93 -6.33 16.47 -11.82
CA TYR A 93 -6.90 15.42 -10.99
C TYR A 93 -6.93 15.79 -9.52
N PHE A 94 -7.93 15.27 -8.81
CA PHE A 94 -8.04 15.31 -7.37
C PHE A 94 -7.60 13.96 -6.81
N ILE A 95 -6.38 13.92 -6.28
CA ILE A 95 -5.73 12.70 -5.81
C ILE A 95 -6.03 12.52 -4.33
N ILE A 96 -6.55 11.36 -3.95
CA ILE A 96 -6.94 10.98 -2.59
C ILE A 96 -6.08 9.79 -2.18
N MET A 97 -5.37 9.91 -1.06
CA MET A 97 -4.43 8.92 -0.55
C MET A 97 -4.74 8.64 0.94
N PRO A 98 -5.64 7.70 1.25
CA PRO A 98 -5.96 7.37 2.64
C PRO A 98 -4.82 6.65 3.35
N ASP A 99 -4.78 6.82 4.67
CA ASP A 99 -4.20 5.84 5.59
C ASP A 99 -5.31 4.82 5.92
N ALA A 100 -5.12 3.56 5.60
CA ALA A 100 -6.12 2.53 5.85
C ALA A 100 -6.34 2.32 7.36
N ILE A 101 -7.47 1.72 7.77
CA ILE A 101 -7.70 1.30 9.18
C ILE A 101 -6.48 0.50 9.66
N GLY A 102 -6.01 0.78 10.86
CA GLY A 102 -4.84 0.11 11.44
C GLY A 102 -3.49 0.64 10.94
N HIS A 103 -3.47 1.74 10.17
CA HIS A 103 -2.25 2.28 9.57
C HIS A 103 -2.14 3.79 9.76
N GLY A 104 -0.91 4.30 9.71
CA GLY A 104 -0.62 5.73 9.71
C GLY A 104 -1.24 6.48 10.88
N LYS A 105 -2.04 7.50 10.57
CA LYS A 105 -2.77 8.32 11.55
C LYS A 105 -4.26 7.94 11.65
N SER A 106 -4.72 6.92 10.90
CA SER A 106 -6.06 6.35 11.07
C SER A 106 -6.16 5.53 12.35
N SER A 107 -7.38 5.35 12.86
CA SER A 107 -7.63 4.55 14.07
C SER A 107 -6.99 3.18 13.99
N LYS A 108 -6.28 2.78 15.04
CA LYS A 108 -5.48 1.56 15.11
C LYS A 108 -5.36 1.02 16.54
N PRO A 109 -4.96 -0.23 16.74
CA PRO A 109 -4.78 -0.84 18.07
C PRO A 109 -3.93 -0.02 19.04
N SER A 110 -2.81 0.52 18.57
CA SER A 110 -1.88 1.31 19.41
C SER A 110 -2.43 2.65 19.93
N ASP A 111 -3.58 3.11 19.41
CA ASP A 111 -4.24 4.34 19.89
C ASP A 111 -4.93 4.17 21.26
N GLY A 112 -4.76 3.01 21.93
CA GLY A 112 -5.21 2.78 23.31
C GLY A 112 -6.07 1.55 23.52
N LEU A 113 -6.78 1.04 22.49
CA LEU A 113 -7.58 -0.17 22.61
C LEU A 113 -6.73 -1.46 22.61
N ARG A 114 -5.55 -1.42 21.99
CA ARG A 114 -4.63 -2.56 21.88
C ARG A 114 -5.35 -3.80 21.31
N ALA A 115 -5.21 -4.97 21.95
CA ALA A 115 -5.89 -6.21 21.54
C ALA A 115 -7.43 -6.17 21.65
N ARG A 116 -8.01 -5.09 22.19
CA ARG A 116 -9.47 -4.86 22.22
C ARG A 116 -9.96 -4.00 21.05
N PHE A 117 -9.07 -3.59 20.14
CA PHE A 117 -9.47 -2.94 18.90
C PHE A 117 -10.28 -3.95 18.07
N PRO A 118 -11.43 -3.54 17.47
CA PRO A 118 -12.22 -4.43 16.63
C PRO A 118 -11.38 -5.07 15.53
N LYS A 119 -11.60 -6.35 15.27
CA LYS A 119 -10.94 -7.04 14.17
C LYS A 119 -11.54 -6.56 12.87
N TYR A 120 -10.72 -5.95 12.03
CA TYR A 120 -11.13 -5.46 10.74
C TYR A 120 -10.62 -6.36 9.60
N CYS A 121 -11.32 -6.34 8.49
CA CYS A 121 -10.96 -7.05 7.27
C CYS A 121 -10.85 -6.09 6.08
N TYR A 122 -10.48 -6.60 4.90
CA TYR A 122 -10.33 -5.78 3.71
C TYR A 122 -11.65 -5.16 3.24
N HIS A 123 -12.77 -5.87 3.37
CA HIS A 123 -14.07 -5.29 3.07
C HIS A 123 -14.44 -4.14 4.02
N ASP A 124 -14.10 -4.23 5.31
CA ASP A 124 -14.27 -3.12 6.26
C ASP A 124 -13.45 -1.89 5.85
N MET A 125 -12.18 -2.10 5.45
CA MET A 125 -11.29 -1.03 5.02
C MET A 125 -11.84 -0.32 3.77
N VAL A 126 -12.27 -1.09 2.77
CA VAL A 126 -12.89 -0.55 1.54
C VAL A 126 -14.22 0.15 1.82
N ALA A 127 -15.05 -0.39 2.72
CA ALA A 127 -16.31 0.24 3.12
C ALA A 127 -16.08 1.56 3.86
N ALA A 128 -15.06 1.64 4.71
CA ALA A 128 -14.68 2.87 5.40
C ALA A 128 -14.15 3.92 4.41
N ASP A 129 -13.29 3.55 3.47
CA ASP A 129 -12.81 4.44 2.41
C ASP A 129 -13.98 4.94 1.53
N TYR A 130 -14.93 4.07 1.18
CA TYR A 130 -16.12 4.45 0.42
C TYR A 130 -16.94 5.52 1.16
N ARG A 131 -17.16 5.36 2.46
CA ARG A 131 -17.86 6.36 3.28
C ARG A 131 -17.08 7.68 3.37
N MET A 132 -15.77 7.61 3.58
CA MET A 132 -14.92 8.81 3.59
C MET A 132 -15.02 9.57 2.27
N ILE A 133 -14.99 8.87 1.14
CA ILE A 133 -15.05 9.47 -0.20
C ILE A 133 -16.43 10.07 -0.47
N THR A 134 -17.50 9.35 -0.14
CA THR A 134 -18.87 9.78 -0.45
C THR A 134 -19.42 10.78 0.55
N GLU A 135 -19.29 10.52 1.86
CA GLU A 135 -19.84 11.34 2.92
C GLU A 135 -18.88 12.50 3.30
N GLY A 136 -17.57 12.23 3.33
CA GLY A 136 -16.56 13.22 3.73
C GLY A 136 -16.16 14.17 2.62
N LEU A 137 -15.94 13.66 1.41
CA LEU A 137 -15.48 14.45 0.26
C LEU A 137 -16.58 14.80 -0.74
N GLY A 138 -17.78 14.20 -0.64
CA GLY A 138 -18.86 14.40 -1.61
C GLY A 138 -18.52 13.90 -3.01
N VAL A 139 -17.59 12.96 -3.13
CA VAL A 139 -17.19 12.35 -4.41
C VAL A 139 -18.05 11.11 -4.65
N HIS A 140 -18.74 11.08 -5.76
CA HIS A 140 -19.68 9.99 -6.12
C HIS A 140 -19.22 9.19 -7.33
N HIS A 141 -18.05 9.47 -7.87
CA HIS A 141 -17.44 8.70 -8.95
C HIS A 141 -15.91 8.90 -8.96
N LEU A 142 -15.17 7.84 -9.23
CA LEU A 142 -13.70 7.84 -9.30
C LEU A 142 -13.24 7.61 -10.75
N ARG A 143 -12.36 8.45 -11.22
CA ARG A 143 -11.74 8.29 -12.54
C ARG A 143 -10.79 7.08 -12.56
N LEU A 144 -10.10 6.85 -11.45
CA LEU A 144 -9.18 5.73 -11.27
C LEU A 144 -9.17 5.31 -9.79
N VAL A 145 -9.19 4.01 -9.56
CA VAL A 145 -8.81 3.40 -8.28
C VAL A 145 -7.56 2.58 -8.52
N MET A 146 -6.50 2.87 -7.79
CA MET A 146 -5.26 2.10 -7.86
C MET A 146 -4.69 1.87 -6.47
N GLY A 147 -3.82 0.89 -6.37
CA GLY A 147 -3.16 0.61 -5.11
C GLY A 147 -1.97 -0.31 -5.28
N THR A 148 -1.18 -0.40 -4.22
CA THR A 148 0.05 -1.20 -4.18
C THR A 148 -0.08 -2.29 -3.13
N SER A 149 0.30 -3.55 -3.43
CA SER A 149 0.27 -4.67 -2.48
C SER A 149 -1.12 -4.83 -1.81
N MET A 150 -1.25 -4.58 -0.51
CA MET A 150 -2.55 -4.55 0.20
C MET A 150 -3.55 -3.62 -0.50
N GLY A 151 -3.15 -2.38 -0.84
CA GLY A 151 -4.01 -1.44 -1.57
C GLY A 151 -4.38 -1.93 -2.97
N ALA A 152 -3.55 -2.76 -3.60
CA ALA A 152 -3.91 -3.44 -4.84
C ALA A 152 -4.94 -4.54 -4.61
N MET A 153 -4.88 -5.25 -3.48
CA MET A 153 -5.95 -6.18 -3.08
C MET A 153 -7.26 -5.43 -2.83
N HIS A 154 -7.20 -4.26 -2.16
CA HIS A 154 -8.38 -3.38 -2.04
C HIS A 154 -8.90 -2.90 -3.40
N THR A 155 -8.02 -2.67 -4.38
CA THR A 155 -8.45 -2.27 -5.75
C THR A 155 -9.36 -3.32 -6.39
N TRP A 156 -9.08 -4.61 -6.21
CA TRP A 156 -9.96 -5.68 -6.66
C TRP A 156 -11.31 -5.66 -5.92
N VAL A 157 -11.27 -5.53 -4.58
CA VAL A 157 -12.49 -5.42 -3.74
C VAL A 157 -13.34 -4.22 -4.13
N TRP A 158 -12.73 -3.06 -4.42
CA TRP A 158 -13.43 -1.89 -4.95
C TRP A 158 -14.19 -2.20 -6.22
N GLY A 159 -13.54 -2.90 -7.16
CA GLY A 159 -14.13 -3.23 -8.45
C GLY A 159 -15.34 -4.16 -8.36
N GLU A 160 -15.33 -5.11 -7.43
CA GLU A 160 -16.45 -6.04 -7.21
C GLU A 160 -17.56 -5.48 -6.33
N ALA A 161 -17.21 -4.72 -5.28
CA ALA A 161 -18.16 -4.16 -4.33
C ALA A 161 -18.91 -2.94 -4.89
N TYR A 162 -18.23 -2.11 -5.69
CA TYR A 162 -18.79 -0.87 -6.25
C TYR A 162 -18.57 -0.75 -7.75
N PRO A 163 -19.05 -1.72 -8.58
CA PRO A 163 -18.68 -1.84 -9.98
C PRO A 163 -19.05 -0.65 -10.88
N ASP A 164 -19.95 0.21 -10.44
CA ASP A 164 -20.41 1.41 -11.18
C ASP A 164 -19.74 2.72 -10.65
N PHE A 165 -18.85 2.60 -9.66
CA PHE A 165 -18.30 3.77 -8.97
C PHE A 165 -17.00 4.28 -9.59
N MET A 166 -16.38 3.55 -10.53
CA MET A 166 -15.11 3.96 -11.14
C MET A 166 -15.03 3.62 -12.63
N ASP A 167 -14.21 4.40 -13.36
CA ASP A 167 -13.93 4.16 -14.78
C ASP A 167 -12.81 3.13 -14.98
N ALA A 168 -11.80 3.14 -14.10
CA ALA A 168 -10.61 2.34 -14.26
C ALA A 168 -10.07 1.80 -12.93
N LEU A 169 -9.41 0.64 -13.00
CA LEU A 169 -8.74 -0.05 -11.90
C LEU A 169 -7.30 -0.40 -12.27
N MET A 170 -6.36 -0.17 -11.34
CA MET A 170 -4.97 -0.55 -11.52
C MET A 170 -4.38 -1.19 -10.25
N PRO A 171 -4.58 -2.48 -10.03
CA PRO A 171 -3.91 -3.21 -8.96
C PRO A 171 -2.44 -3.47 -9.31
N LEU A 172 -1.51 -3.05 -8.41
CA LEU A 172 -0.06 -3.21 -8.54
C LEU A 172 0.46 -4.20 -7.50
N ALA A 173 1.04 -5.32 -7.94
CA ALA A 173 1.63 -6.36 -7.10
C ALA A 173 0.63 -7.07 -6.18
N SER A 174 -0.44 -7.63 -6.76
CA SER A 174 -1.40 -8.49 -6.06
C SER A 174 -2.04 -9.49 -7.02
N ALA A 175 -2.56 -10.59 -6.47
CA ALA A 175 -3.35 -11.58 -7.19
C ALA A 175 -4.78 -11.60 -6.65
N PRO A 176 -5.82 -11.73 -7.53
CA PRO A 176 -7.23 -11.66 -7.12
C PRO A 176 -7.78 -13.04 -6.72
N VAL A 177 -7.13 -13.69 -5.79
CA VAL A 177 -7.50 -15.01 -5.27
C VAL A 177 -7.33 -15.03 -3.75
N GLU A 178 -7.93 -16.01 -3.11
CA GLU A 178 -7.64 -16.31 -1.70
C GLU A 178 -6.13 -16.38 -1.45
N ILE A 179 -5.68 -15.76 -0.35
CA ILE A 179 -4.27 -15.80 0.01
C ILE A 179 -3.91 -17.18 0.52
N ALA A 180 -3.17 -17.93 -0.28
CA ALA A 180 -2.76 -19.30 -0.03
C ALA A 180 -1.26 -19.50 -0.20
N GLY A 181 -0.79 -20.74 -0.06
CA GLY A 181 0.58 -21.16 -0.31
C GLY A 181 1.60 -20.32 0.48
N ARG A 182 2.68 -19.93 -0.18
CA ARG A 182 3.82 -19.24 0.43
C ARG A 182 3.44 -17.88 1.04
N ASN A 183 2.55 -17.12 0.40
CA ASN A 183 2.09 -15.84 0.93
C ASN A 183 1.31 -16.03 2.25
N ARG A 184 0.44 -17.04 2.34
CA ARG A 184 -0.27 -17.36 3.59
C ARG A 184 0.70 -17.82 4.68
N LEU A 185 1.63 -18.71 4.36
CA LEU A 185 2.65 -19.17 5.31
C LEU A 185 3.48 -18.01 5.87
N LEU A 186 3.89 -17.06 5.02
CA LEU A 186 4.61 -15.86 5.48
C LEU A 186 3.78 -15.07 6.50
N ARG A 187 2.48 -14.83 6.21
CA ARG A 187 1.59 -14.12 7.14
C ARG A 187 1.45 -14.85 8.46
N ASP A 188 1.27 -16.17 8.42
CA ASP A 188 1.20 -16.99 9.62
C ASP A 188 2.52 -16.96 10.42
N MET A 189 3.68 -16.99 9.75
CA MET A 189 4.99 -16.87 10.42
C MET A 189 5.16 -15.50 11.08
N ILE A 190 4.76 -14.42 10.43
CA ILE A 190 4.78 -13.06 10.99
C ILE A 190 3.89 -12.97 12.23
N MET A 191 2.64 -13.42 12.12
CA MET A 191 1.70 -13.39 13.23
C MET A 191 2.13 -14.29 14.38
N HIS A 192 2.64 -15.49 14.06
CA HIS A 192 3.13 -16.43 15.04
C HIS A 192 4.36 -15.91 15.79
N SER A 193 5.33 -15.30 15.12
CA SER A 193 6.51 -14.73 15.77
C SER A 193 6.15 -13.68 16.82
N ILE A 194 5.11 -12.86 16.56
CA ILE A 194 4.61 -11.88 17.52
C ILE A 194 3.86 -12.58 18.67
N THR A 195 2.89 -13.44 18.35
CA THR A 195 2.00 -14.02 19.36
C THR A 195 2.65 -15.09 20.23
N SER A 196 3.74 -15.73 19.77
CA SER A 196 4.53 -16.71 20.54
C SER A 196 5.59 -16.06 21.44
N ASP A 197 5.82 -14.75 21.29
CA ASP A 197 6.74 -14.04 22.17
C ASP A 197 6.13 -13.90 23.58
N PRO A 198 6.83 -14.37 24.65
CA PRO A 198 6.34 -14.23 26.03
C PRO A 198 6.05 -12.79 26.46
N ASP A 199 6.75 -11.81 25.87
CA ASP A 199 6.59 -10.40 26.19
C ASP A 199 5.35 -9.78 25.49
N TYR A 200 4.72 -10.46 24.54
CA TYR A 200 3.51 -9.98 23.87
C TYR A 200 2.28 -9.94 24.80
N LYS A 201 2.18 -10.87 25.76
CA LYS A 201 1.14 -10.89 26.82
C LYS A 201 -0.29 -10.67 26.29
N ASP A 202 -0.67 -11.41 25.25
CA ASP A 202 -1.97 -11.29 24.58
C ASP A 202 -2.31 -9.84 24.16
N GLY A 203 -1.28 -9.09 23.73
CA GLY A 203 -1.42 -7.70 23.28
C GLY A 203 -1.38 -6.63 24.37
N ASN A 204 -1.06 -7.02 25.63
CA ASN A 204 -0.93 -6.10 26.76
C ASN A 204 0.52 -5.88 27.19
N TYR A 205 1.43 -5.87 26.25
CA TYR A 205 2.87 -5.66 26.48
C TYR A 205 3.16 -4.23 26.96
N ASP A 206 4.20 -4.11 27.74
CA ASP A 206 4.77 -2.87 28.28
C ASP A 206 6.24 -2.67 27.90
N HIS A 207 6.80 -3.62 27.18
CA HIS A 207 8.17 -3.65 26.64
C HIS A 207 8.14 -3.93 25.13
N PRO A 208 9.24 -3.66 24.40
CA PRO A 208 9.35 -4.09 23.01
C PRO A 208 9.13 -5.59 22.86
N VAL A 209 8.32 -5.99 21.89
CA VAL A 209 8.06 -7.39 21.54
C VAL A 209 9.13 -7.83 20.56
N HIS A 210 10.05 -8.71 20.97
CA HIS A 210 11.15 -9.18 20.13
C HIS A 210 10.70 -10.01 18.93
N GLY A 211 9.51 -10.62 19.01
CA GLY A 211 8.89 -11.30 17.87
C GLY A 211 8.73 -10.42 16.62
N LEU A 212 8.76 -9.08 16.78
CA LEU A 212 8.78 -8.14 15.66
C LEU A 212 10.06 -8.23 14.81
N GLU A 213 11.19 -8.62 15.39
CA GLU A 213 12.43 -8.81 14.64
C GLU A 213 12.29 -9.96 13.65
N ALA A 214 11.80 -11.14 14.10
CA ALA A 214 11.58 -12.29 13.24
C ALA A 214 10.48 -12.02 12.19
N ALA A 215 9.44 -11.26 12.55
CA ALA A 215 8.42 -10.81 11.62
C ALA A 215 9.03 -9.94 10.50
N GLN A 216 9.93 -9.03 10.85
CA GLN A 216 10.62 -8.16 9.90
C GLN A 216 11.58 -8.94 9.00
N ASP A 217 12.27 -9.96 9.51
CA ASP A 217 13.15 -10.82 8.72
C ASP A 217 12.37 -11.50 7.58
N GLY A 218 11.28 -12.16 7.91
CA GLY A 218 10.42 -12.82 6.93
C GLY A 218 9.89 -11.85 5.87
N LEU A 219 9.39 -10.69 6.32
CA LEU A 219 8.87 -9.66 5.43
C LEU A 219 9.95 -9.13 4.47
N THR A 220 11.15 -8.86 4.98
CA THR A 220 12.27 -8.35 4.18
C THR A 220 12.68 -9.34 3.09
N MET A 221 12.79 -10.61 3.43
CA MET A 221 13.19 -11.64 2.45
C MET A 221 12.13 -11.80 1.34
N MET A 222 10.85 -11.78 1.69
CA MET A 222 9.76 -11.98 0.72
C MET A 222 9.51 -10.76 -0.18
N THR A 223 9.76 -9.55 0.31
CA THR A 223 9.44 -8.33 -0.45
C THR A 223 10.63 -7.76 -1.22
N SER A 224 11.84 -8.24 -0.95
CA SER A 224 13.07 -7.76 -1.60
C SER A 224 13.34 -8.45 -2.95
N SER A 225 14.35 -7.94 -3.65
CA SER A 225 14.89 -8.52 -4.89
C SER A 225 16.34 -8.90 -4.69
N PRO A 226 16.77 -10.12 -5.05
CA PRO A 226 18.16 -10.56 -4.95
C PRO A 226 19.13 -9.62 -5.68
N LEU A 227 18.76 -9.14 -6.87
CA LEU A 227 19.59 -8.22 -7.66
C LEU A 227 19.81 -6.89 -6.92
N GLN A 228 18.76 -6.32 -6.31
CA GLN A 228 18.89 -5.07 -5.56
C GLN A 228 19.63 -5.27 -4.25
N MET A 229 19.36 -6.35 -3.53
CA MET A 229 20.07 -6.65 -2.28
C MET A 229 21.58 -6.81 -2.53
N GLN A 230 21.97 -7.55 -3.57
CA GLN A 230 23.38 -7.71 -3.94
C GLN A 230 24.03 -6.40 -4.37
N LYS A 231 23.30 -5.55 -5.11
CA LYS A 231 23.79 -4.24 -5.56
C LYS A 231 24.01 -3.27 -4.39
N GLN A 232 23.09 -3.27 -3.42
CA GLN A 232 23.14 -2.39 -2.25
C GLN A 232 24.14 -2.89 -1.21
N ASN A 233 24.27 -4.20 -1.05
CA ASN A 233 25.07 -4.86 -0.02
C ASN A 233 26.08 -5.83 -0.65
N PRO A 234 27.04 -5.35 -1.49
CA PRO A 234 27.94 -6.20 -2.26
C PRO A 234 29.06 -6.85 -1.42
N THR A 235 29.20 -6.49 -0.14
CA THR A 235 30.19 -7.06 0.78
C THR A 235 29.51 -7.52 2.07
N ARG A 236 30.13 -8.47 2.78
CA ARG A 236 29.66 -8.93 4.08
C ARG A 236 29.43 -7.77 5.05
N GLU A 237 30.40 -6.88 5.19
CA GLU A 237 30.32 -5.71 6.09
C GLU A 237 29.09 -4.83 5.80
N LYS A 238 28.80 -4.57 4.51
CA LYS A 238 27.60 -3.80 4.13
C LYS A 238 26.32 -4.55 4.45
N ALA A 239 26.29 -5.86 4.22
CA ALA A 239 25.15 -6.69 4.56
C ALA A 239 24.88 -6.74 6.08
N ASP A 240 25.95 -6.92 6.88
CA ASP A 240 25.87 -6.90 8.34
C ASP A 240 25.37 -5.54 8.87
N THR A 241 25.85 -4.44 8.29
CA THR A 241 25.41 -3.08 8.64
C THR A 241 23.92 -2.87 8.29
N ALA A 242 23.50 -3.33 7.10
CA ALA A 242 22.11 -3.22 6.67
C ALA A 242 21.17 -4.05 7.57
N PHE A 243 21.60 -5.25 7.96
CA PHE A 243 20.86 -6.09 8.90
C PHE A 243 20.70 -5.43 10.28
N ALA A 244 21.77 -4.91 10.86
CA ALA A 244 21.73 -4.22 12.15
C ALA A 244 20.74 -3.03 12.14
N LYS A 245 20.72 -2.25 11.05
CA LYS A 245 19.79 -1.14 10.88
C LYS A 245 18.33 -1.63 10.74
N LEU A 246 18.11 -2.74 10.05
CA LEU A 246 16.80 -3.35 9.90
C LEU A 246 16.22 -3.77 11.24
N MET A 247 17.01 -4.44 12.07
CA MET A 247 16.61 -4.90 13.41
C MET A 247 16.30 -3.73 14.35
N GLN A 248 17.10 -2.68 14.33
CA GLN A 248 16.81 -1.46 15.09
C GLN A 248 15.43 -0.87 14.73
N GLY A 249 15.08 -0.80 13.45
CA GLY A 249 13.78 -0.30 13.01
C GLY A 249 12.61 -1.25 13.29
N ALA A 250 12.85 -2.55 13.48
CA ALA A 250 11.80 -3.52 13.76
C ALA A 250 11.17 -3.32 15.14
N VAL A 251 11.99 -3.09 16.17
CA VAL A 251 11.54 -2.94 17.56
C VAL A 251 10.84 -1.60 17.84
N GLU A 252 10.91 -0.65 16.93
CA GLU A 252 10.19 0.64 17.02
C GLU A 252 8.71 0.52 16.60
N LYS A 253 8.30 -0.60 16.01
CA LYS A 253 6.92 -0.84 15.56
C LYS A 253 6.03 -1.31 16.71
N ASP A 254 4.74 -1.07 16.58
CA ASP A 254 3.74 -1.61 17.50
C ASP A 254 3.35 -3.05 17.06
N ALA A 255 3.40 -3.99 18.02
CA ALA A 255 3.15 -5.40 17.75
C ALA A 255 1.67 -5.68 17.45
N ASN A 256 0.74 -5.01 18.12
CA ASN A 256 -0.68 -5.14 17.83
C ASN A 256 -1.02 -4.58 16.45
N ASP A 257 -0.49 -3.41 16.11
CA ASP A 257 -0.72 -2.82 14.79
C ASP A 257 -0.26 -3.78 13.69
N MET A 258 0.97 -4.33 13.79
CA MET A 258 1.48 -5.27 12.80
C MET A 258 0.65 -6.56 12.74
N LEU A 259 0.29 -7.13 13.90
CA LEU A 259 -0.54 -8.33 13.97
C LEU A 259 -1.89 -8.13 13.25
N TYR A 260 -2.59 -7.03 13.55
CA TYR A 260 -3.88 -6.70 12.94
C TYR A 260 -3.76 -6.43 11.42
N GLN A 261 -2.70 -5.74 11.00
CA GLN A 261 -2.44 -5.47 9.58
C GLN A 261 -2.29 -6.77 8.76
N PHE A 262 -1.62 -7.78 9.29
CA PHE A 262 -1.48 -9.07 8.61
C PHE A 262 -2.72 -9.95 8.75
N ALA A 263 -3.44 -9.87 9.87
CA ALA A 263 -4.67 -10.62 10.10
C ALA A 263 -5.85 -10.10 9.24
N SER A 264 -5.85 -8.81 8.85
CA SER A 264 -6.97 -8.17 8.14
C SER A 264 -7.32 -8.76 6.78
N SER A 265 -6.46 -9.60 6.23
CA SER A 265 -6.64 -10.20 4.89
C SER A 265 -7.42 -11.52 4.88
N THR A 266 -8.05 -11.89 5.98
CA THR A 266 -8.70 -13.22 6.13
C THR A 266 -9.94 -13.40 5.26
N ASP A 267 -10.59 -12.31 4.85
CA ASP A 267 -11.77 -12.30 3.99
C ASP A 267 -11.46 -12.14 2.49
N TYR A 268 -10.19 -11.94 2.15
CA TYR A 268 -9.79 -11.61 0.78
C TYR A 268 -9.85 -12.83 -0.14
N ASN A 269 -10.84 -12.84 -1.03
CA ASN A 269 -10.98 -13.78 -2.14
C ASN A 269 -11.88 -13.21 -3.24
N PRO A 270 -11.41 -12.32 -4.10
CA PRO A 270 -12.23 -11.73 -5.17
C PRO A 270 -12.49 -12.67 -6.35
N GLU A 271 -11.80 -13.81 -6.48
CA GLU A 271 -11.92 -14.69 -7.67
C GLU A 271 -13.36 -15.03 -8.06
N PRO A 272 -14.29 -15.37 -7.13
CA PRO A 272 -15.66 -15.69 -7.48
C PRO A 272 -16.44 -14.53 -8.11
N ASP A 273 -16.05 -13.30 -7.81
CA ASP A 273 -16.80 -12.09 -8.13
C ASP A 273 -16.13 -11.21 -9.20
N LEU A 274 -15.02 -11.64 -9.78
CA LEU A 274 -14.28 -10.90 -10.82
C LEU A 274 -15.14 -10.49 -12.02
N ALA A 275 -16.14 -11.30 -12.38
CA ALA A 275 -17.08 -10.99 -13.47
C ALA A 275 -17.99 -9.78 -13.18
N LYS A 276 -18.10 -9.32 -11.91
CA LYS A 276 -18.84 -8.11 -11.53
C LYS A 276 -18.10 -6.83 -11.91
N ILE A 277 -16.79 -6.91 -12.08
CA ILE A 277 -15.94 -5.75 -12.41
C ILE A 277 -16.28 -5.24 -13.81
N LYS A 278 -16.81 -4.02 -13.89
CA LYS A 278 -17.20 -3.34 -15.13
C LYS A 278 -16.11 -2.41 -15.66
N ALA A 279 -15.36 -1.81 -14.76
CA ALA A 279 -14.29 -0.87 -15.06
C ALA A 279 -13.21 -1.50 -15.94
N ARG A 280 -12.50 -0.68 -16.69
CA ARG A 280 -11.28 -1.13 -17.38
C ARG A 280 -10.20 -1.45 -16.33
N LEU A 281 -9.50 -2.56 -16.49
CA LEU A 281 -8.56 -3.02 -15.50
C LEU A 281 -7.22 -3.40 -16.14
N ILE A 282 -6.13 -2.83 -15.62
CA ILE A 282 -4.77 -3.28 -15.92
C ILE A 282 -4.11 -3.71 -14.62
N ALA A 283 -3.99 -5.02 -14.42
CA ALA A 283 -3.20 -5.59 -13.33
C ALA A 283 -1.71 -5.61 -13.72
N VAL A 284 -0.85 -5.12 -12.83
CA VAL A 284 0.60 -5.07 -13.10
C VAL A 284 1.36 -5.78 -11.99
N ASN A 285 2.27 -6.67 -12.38
CA ASN A 285 3.19 -7.32 -11.45
C ASN A 285 4.61 -7.33 -12.02
N SER A 286 5.60 -7.65 -11.19
CA SER A 286 7.00 -7.81 -11.57
C SER A 286 7.38 -9.28 -11.61
N ALA A 287 8.24 -9.66 -12.58
CA ALA A 287 8.67 -11.05 -12.75
C ALA A 287 9.61 -11.55 -11.63
N ASP A 288 10.10 -10.64 -10.78
CA ASP A 288 10.88 -10.95 -9.58
C ASP A 288 10.07 -10.77 -8.27
N ASP A 289 8.73 -10.70 -8.34
CA ASP A 289 7.85 -10.61 -7.14
C ASP A 289 7.70 -11.98 -6.47
N GLU A 290 8.30 -12.13 -5.31
CA GLU A 290 8.26 -13.35 -4.51
C GLU A 290 7.00 -13.48 -3.63
N VAL A 291 6.24 -12.39 -3.47
CA VAL A 291 4.94 -12.39 -2.75
C VAL A 291 3.82 -12.89 -3.66
N ASN A 292 3.84 -12.45 -4.93
CA ASN A 292 2.90 -12.87 -5.97
C ASN A 292 3.69 -13.46 -7.16
N PRO A 293 4.33 -14.62 -6.99
CA PRO A 293 5.25 -15.15 -7.98
C PRO A 293 4.52 -15.52 -9.28
N PRO A 294 4.98 -15.00 -10.43
CA PRO A 294 4.29 -15.17 -11.70
C PRO A 294 4.26 -16.62 -12.20
N GLU A 295 5.22 -17.46 -11.78
CA GLU A 295 5.25 -18.88 -12.13
C GLU A 295 4.03 -19.68 -11.65
N LEU A 296 3.21 -19.12 -10.74
CA LEU A 296 1.94 -19.73 -10.33
C LEU A 296 0.84 -19.57 -11.39
N GLY A 297 1.03 -18.72 -12.41
CA GLY A 297 0.05 -18.49 -13.48
C GLY A 297 -1.30 -17.94 -13.02
N ILE A 298 -1.37 -17.37 -11.80
CA ILE A 298 -2.65 -16.95 -11.20
C ILE A 298 -3.25 -15.77 -11.97
N LEU A 299 -2.47 -14.72 -12.21
CA LEU A 299 -2.97 -13.52 -12.90
C LEU A 299 -3.33 -13.81 -14.36
N GLU A 300 -2.55 -14.62 -15.06
CA GLU A 300 -2.85 -15.05 -16.43
C GLU A 300 -4.19 -15.78 -16.53
N ARG A 301 -4.50 -16.61 -15.54
CA ARG A 301 -5.75 -17.35 -15.48
C ARG A 301 -6.91 -16.47 -15.08
N THR A 302 -6.79 -15.73 -13.99
CA THR A 302 -7.91 -15.01 -13.36
C THR A 302 -8.32 -13.76 -14.12
N ILE A 303 -7.39 -13.08 -14.80
CA ILE A 303 -7.70 -11.85 -15.55
C ILE A 303 -8.72 -12.10 -16.66
N THR A 304 -8.81 -13.33 -17.17
CA THR A 304 -9.78 -13.72 -18.19
C THR A 304 -11.25 -13.64 -17.72
N HIS A 305 -11.45 -13.62 -16.40
CA HIS A 305 -12.79 -13.45 -15.80
C HIS A 305 -13.22 -11.97 -15.72
N VAL A 306 -12.31 -11.03 -15.95
CA VAL A 306 -12.62 -9.58 -16.00
C VAL A 306 -12.81 -9.16 -17.46
N LYS A 307 -14.03 -8.79 -17.82
CA LYS A 307 -14.41 -8.49 -19.23
C LYS A 307 -13.48 -7.49 -19.92
N ASN A 308 -13.08 -6.43 -19.21
CA ASN A 308 -12.21 -5.35 -19.71
C ASN A 308 -10.84 -5.39 -19.01
N GLY A 309 -10.38 -6.60 -18.62
CA GLY A 309 -9.18 -6.82 -17.86
C GLY A 309 -7.97 -7.17 -18.73
N ARG A 310 -6.79 -6.69 -18.34
CA ARG A 310 -5.50 -7.05 -18.92
C ARG A 310 -4.45 -7.20 -17.82
N TYR A 311 -3.58 -8.19 -17.98
CA TYR A 311 -2.41 -8.39 -17.12
C TYR A 311 -1.13 -7.95 -17.81
N VAL A 312 -0.23 -7.35 -17.05
CA VAL A 312 1.11 -6.94 -17.48
C VAL A 312 2.14 -7.48 -16.49
N LEU A 313 3.09 -8.23 -17.00
CA LEU A 313 4.26 -8.68 -16.27
C LEU A 313 5.48 -7.85 -16.67
N ILE A 314 6.02 -7.07 -15.73
CA ILE A 314 7.27 -6.31 -15.94
C ILE A 314 8.44 -7.30 -15.87
N PRO A 315 9.28 -7.40 -16.92
CA PRO A 315 10.42 -8.31 -16.91
C PRO A 315 11.47 -7.89 -15.88
N ILE A 316 12.20 -8.88 -15.35
CA ILE A 316 13.32 -8.64 -14.43
C ILE A 316 14.36 -7.72 -15.07
N SER A 317 14.81 -6.72 -14.33
CA SER A 317 15.83 -5.78 -14.77
C SER A 317 16.65 -5.26 -13.57
N ASP A 318 17.68 -4.47 -13.86
CA ASP A 318 18.46 -3.76 -12.84
C ASP A 318 17.68 -2.64 -12.12
N GLN A 319 16.46 -2.34 -12.56
CA GLN A 319 15.56 -1.35 -11.99
C GLN A 319 14.40 -1.97 -11.19
N THR A 320 14.06 -3.24 -11.43
CA THR A 320 13.02 -3.94 -10.65
C THR A 320 13.49 -4.24 -9.24
N ARG A 321 12.55 -4.36 -8.30
CA ARG A 321 12.81 -4.47 -6.85
C ARG A 321 11.98 -5.56 -6.20
N GLY A 322 11.74 -6.67 -6.92
CA GLY A 322 10.84 -7.71 -6.45
C GLY A 322 9.44 -7.15 -6.22
N HIS A 323 8.83 -7.48 -5.09
CA HIS A 323 7.53 -6.94 -4.69
C HIS A 323 7.51 -5.41 -4.69
N GLY A 324 8.59 -4.77 -4.25
CA GLY A 324 8.76 -3.32 -4.21
C GLY A 324 8.76 -2.60 -5.56
N THR A 325 8.73 -3.31 -6.70
CA THR A 325 8.63 -2.71 -8.04
C THR A 325 7.39 -1.84 -8.19
N HIS A 326 6.32 -2.14 -7.46
CA HIS A 326 5.10 -1.34 -7.44
C HIS A 326 5.31 0.12 -7.01
N SER A 327 6.38 0.43 -6.26
CA SER A 327 6.70 1.80 -5.81
C SER A 327 7.51 2.60 -6.84
N VAL A 328 7.97 1.97 -7.93
CA VAL A 328 8.81 2.59 -8.97
C VAL A 328 7.96 2.95 -10.18
N ALA A 329 7.21 4.06 -10.09
CA ALA A 329 6.21 4.46 -11.09
C ALA A 329 6.78 4.58 -12.51
N LYS A 330 8.04 4.93 -12.66
CA LYS A 330 8.73 4.99 -13.96
C LYS A 330 8.61 3.70 -14.77
N LEU A 331 8.49 2.53 -14.11
CA LEU A 331 8.43 1.23 -14.78
C LEU A 331 7.03 0.88 -15.32
N TRP A 332 5.98 1.54 -14.81
CA TRP A 332 4.60 1.17 -15.12
C TRP A 332 3.65 2.36 -15.39
N LYS A 333 4.09 3.61 -15.25
CA LYS A 333 3.24 4.80 -15.46
C LYS A 333 2.58 4.88 -16.83
N GLN A 334 3.15 4.26 -17.87
CA GLN A 334 2.54 4.17 -19.20
C GLN A 334 1.17 3.48 -19.18
N TYR A 335 0.94 2.56 -18.24
CA TYR A 335 -0.36 1.88 -18.10
C TYR A 335 -1.39 2.77 -17.42
N VAL A 336 -0.95 3.72 -16.57
CA VAL A 336 -1.82 4.80 -16.09
C VAL A 336 -2.25 5.67 -17.25
N VAL A 337 -1.30 6.08 -18.12
CA VAL A 337 -1.62 6.87 -19.33
C VAL A 337 -2.67 6.15 -20.19
N GLU A 338 -2.51 4.84 -20.40
CA GLU A 338 -3.44 4.03 -21.17
C GLU A 338 -4.85 4.02 -20.54
N LEU A 339 -4.95 3.81 -19.23
CA LEU A 339 -6.22 3.82 -18.51
C LEU A 339 -6.90 5.20 -18.51
N MET A 340 -6.12 6.28 -18.44
CA MET A 340 -6.64 7.65 -18.38
C MET A 340 -6.99 8.24 -19.76
N ALA A 341 -6.44 7.69 -20.85
CA ALA A 341 -6.65 8.21 -22.21
C ALA A 341 -8.04 7.92 -22.77
N THR A 342 -8.76 6.95 -22.23
CA THR A 342 -10.09 6.56 -22.70
C THR A 342 -11.17 7.18 -21.81
N PRO A 343 -12.22 7.79 -22.37
CA PRO A 343 -13.34 8.38 -21.62
C PRO A 343 -14.15 7.33 -20.87
#